data_74a033014aaaa9573854d9aa3e6186ec
#
_entry.id   74a033014aaaa9573854d9aa3e6186ec
#
_cell.length_a   1.000
_cell.length_b   1.000
_cell.length_c   1.000
_cell.angle_alpha   90.00
_cell.angle_beta   90.00
_cell.angle_gamma   90.00
#
_symmetry.space_group_name_H-M   'P 1'
#
loop_
_entity.id
_entity.type
_entity.pdbx_description
1 polymer ?
#
loop_
_entity_poly.entity_id
_entity_poly.type
_entity_poly.pdbx_seq_one_letter_code
_entity_poly.pdbx_strand_id
1 'polypeptide(L)'
;MKRLYLTASACLLMACLIPVSPSLAVVPAASPAGSHFLYMFAHASFLHWLINAWSLLVIHNLLRWHRLLTAYTLAVLLSYVPAAVPADSPAGVLGLSVITTFFFGFLTPYYWRRNRSIPLMMIALILIGCFIPGVAAAFHVIPFTVGMAYWHIEGRVRSFLHFIR
;
A
#
# COMPACT_ATOMS: atom_id res chain seq x y z
N MET A 1 -20.64 6.38 -5.39
CA MET A 1 -21.04 4.98 -5.61
C MET A 1 -20.12 4.23 -6.59
N LYS A 2 -19.87 4.70 -7.82
CA LYS A 2 -19.03 3.97 -8.82
C LYS A 2 -17.67 3.48 -8.29
N ARG A 3 -16.94 4.34 -7.53
CA ARG A 3 -15.62 3.94 -6.96
C ARG A 3 -15.74 2.83 -5.92
N LEU A 4 -16.78 2.85 -5.08
CA LEU A 4 -17.01 1.80 -4.10
C LEU A 4 -17.23 0.45 -4.78
N TYR A 5 -18.08 0.40 -5.82
CA TYR A 5 -18.32 -0.84 -6.56
C TYR A 5 -17.05 -1.34 -7.26
N LEU A 6 -16.29 -0.46 -7.92
CA LEU A 6 -15.02 -0.84 -8.55
C LEU A 6 -14.01 -1.38 -7.53
N THR A 7 -13.89 -0.71 -6.37
CA THR A 7 -13.00 -1.17 -5.31
C THR A 7 -13.44 -2.52 -4.75
N ALA A 8 -14.74 -2.70 -4.49
CA ALA A 8 -15.28 -3.96 -4.01
C ALA A 8 -15.07 -5.10 -5.02
N SER A 9 -15.33 -4.85 -6.31
CA SER A 9 -15.08 -5.83 -7.38
C SER A 9 -13.61 -6.20 -7.48
N ALA A 10 -12.69 -5.23 -7.38
CA ALA A 10 -11.25 -5.50 -7.37
C ALA A 10 -10.85 -6.34 -6.15
N CYS A 11 -11.38 -6.04 -4.96
CA CYS A 11 -11.13 -6.83 -3.75
C CYS A 11 -11.63 -8.29 -3.90
N LEU A 12 -12.82 -8.50 -4.47
CA LEU A 12 -13.35 -9.84 -4.73
C LEU A 12 -12.49 -10.60 -5.75
N LEU A 13 -12.07 -9.95 -6.84
CA LEU A 13 -11.16 -10.56 -7.81
C LEU A 13 -9.84 -10.98 -7.17
N MET A 14 -9.27 -10.15 -6.30
CA MET A 14 -8.05 -10.50 -5.56
C MET A 14 -8.24 -11.70 -4.62
N ALA A 15 -9.43 -11.91 -4.04
CA ALA A 15 -9.71 -13.09 -3.24
C ALA A 15 -9.52 -14.37 -4.04
N CYS A 16 -9.87 -14.37 -5.33
CA CYS A 16 -9.71 -15.52 -6.23
C CYS A 16 -8.23 -15.86 -6.49
N LEU A 17 -7.30 -14.93 -6.23
CA LEU A 17 -5.86 -15.15 -6.43
C LEU A 17 -5.17 -15.77 -5.21
N ILE A 18 -5.83 -15.88 -4.06
CA ILE A 18 -5.24 -16.44 -2.83
C ILE A 18 -4.62 -17.84 -3.05
N PRO A 19 -5.28 -18.77 -3.77
CA PRO A 19 -4.73 -20.11 -3.99
C PRO A 19 -3.41 -20.12 -4.80
N VAL A 20 -3.19 -19.13 -5.66
CA VAL A 20 -1.99 -19.03 -6.52
C VAL A 20 -0.97 -18.04 -5.99
N SER A 21 -1.25 -17.41 -4.86
CA SER A 21 -0.40 -16.37 -4.27
C SER A 21 1.07 -16.74 -4.09
N PRO A 22 1.44 -17.98 -3.68
CA PRO A 22 2.85 -18.34 -3.53
C PRO A 22 3.67 -18.20 -4.81
N SER A 23 3.07 -18.45 -5.97
CA SER A 23 3.76 -18.31 -7.27
C SER A 23 3.96 -16.85 -7.70
N LEU A 24 3.25 -15.91 -7.07
CA LEU A 24 3.33 -14.48 -7.33
C LEU A 24 4.18 -13.73 -6.31
N ALA A 25 4.67 -14.43 -5.28
CA ALA A 25 5.56 -13.83 -4.27
C ALA A 25 6.85 -13.32 -4.91
N VAL A 26 7.29 -12.14 -4.49
CA VAL A 26 8.51 -11.54 -5.02
C VAL A 26 9.67 -11.77 -4.08
N VAL A 27 10.72 -12.43 -4.62
CA VAL A 27 12.06 -12.47 -4.06
C VAL A 27 12.95 -11.69 -5.02
N PRO A 28 13.56 -10.55 -4.61
CA PRO A 28 14.39 -9.75 -5.48
C PRO A 28 15.50 -10.59 -6.13
N ALA A 29 15.82 -10.29 -7.38
CA ALA A 29 16.78 -11.00 -8.21
C ALA A 29 16.46 -12.48 -8.56
N ALA A 30 15.48 -13.10 -7.92
CA ALA A 30 15.10 -14.50 -8.19
C ALA A 30 13.74 -14.63 -8.89
N SER A 31 12.86 -13.63 -8.72
CA SER A 31 11.51 -13.69 -9.28
C SER A 31 11.45 -13.20 -10.73
N PRO A 32 10.58 -13.79 -11.57
CA PRO A 32 10.31 -13.29 -12.90
C PRO A 32 9.81 -11.84 -12.89
N ALA A 33 10.10 -11.06 -13.94
CA ALA A 33 9.68 -9.66 -14.04
C ALA A 33 8.17 -9.46 -13.79
N GLY A 34 7.32 -10.38 -14.28
CA GLY A 34 5.88 -10.33 -14.06
C GLY A 34 5.46 -10.34 -12.59
N SER A 35 6.19 -11.06 -11.73
CA SER A 35 5.89 -11.12 -10.29
C SER A 35 6.01 -9.75 -9.64
N HIS A 36 6.97 -8.92 -10.05
CA HIS A 36 7.16 -7.55 -9.52
C HIS A 36 5.96 -6.63 -9.77
N PHE A 37 5.15 -6.93 -10.78
CA PHE A 37 3.93 -6.18 -11.09
C PHE A 37 2.68 -6.79 -10.44
N LEU A 38 2.70 -8.09 -10.15
CA LEU A 38 1.50 -8.82 -9.74
C LEU A 38 1.45 -9.17 -8.24
N TYR A 39 2.59 -9.19 -7.53
CA TYR A 39 2.66 -9.62 -6.14
C TYR A 39 1.69 -8.88 -5.20
N MET A 40 1.43 -7.63 -5.49
CA MET A 40 0.54 -6.81 -4.64
C MET A 40 -0.94 -7.21 -4.74
N PHE A 41 -1.34 -7.95 -5.78
CA PHE A 41 -2.69 -8.50 -5.91
C PHE A 41 -2.86 -9.86 -5.23
N ALA A 42 -1.75 -10.52 -4.88
CA ALA A 42 -1.72 -11.80 -4.20
C ALA A 42 -1.65 -11.61 -2.68
N HIS A 43 -2.12 -12.58 -1.92
CA HIS A 43 -2.18 -12.51 -0.46
C HIS A 43 -1.82 -13.87 0.16
N ALA A 44 -1.00 -13.86 1.21
CA ALA A 44 -0.52 -15.07 1.88
C ALA A 44 -1.64 -15.84 2.62
N SER A 45 -2.74 -15.16 2.97
CA SER A 45 -3.86 -15.77 3.67
C SER A 45 -5.14 -14.96 3.47
N PHE A 46 -6.28 -15.58 3.77
CA PHE A 46 -7.58 -14.91 3.76
C PHE A 46 -7.62 -13.70 4.72
N LEU A 47 -7.04 -13.83 5.92
CA LEU A 47 -6.98 -12.72 6.87
C LEU A 47 -6.15 -11.54 6.34
N HIS A 48 -5.00 -11.83 5.71
CA HIS A 48 -4.16 -10.81 5.08
C HIS A 48 -4.92 -10.07 3.96
N TRP A 49 -5.63 -10.83 3.11
CA TRP A 49 -6.51 -10.25 2.09
C TRP A 49 -7.61 -9.39 2.72
N LEU A 50 -8.31 -9.90 3.75
CA LEU A 50 -9.44 -9.21 4.38
C LEU A 50 -9.04 -7.86 4.97
N ILE A 51 -7.90 -7.78 5.66
CA ILE A 51 -7.37 -6.52 6.23
C ILE A 51 -7.08 -5.51 5.12
N ASN A 52 -6.44 -5.93 4.03
CA ASN A 52 -6.13 -5.05 2.90
C ASN A 52 -7.39 -4.61 2.15
N ALA A 53 -8.32 -5.53 1.90
CA ALA A 53 -9.59 -5.23 1.24
C ALA A 53 -10.44 -4.25 2.06
N TRP A 54 -10.55 -4.47 3.37
CA TRP A 54 -11.22 -3.54 4.28
C TRP A 54 -10.59 -2.15 4.24
N SER A 55 -9.26 -2.07 4.32
CA SER A 55 -8.52 -0.81 4.23
C SER A 55 -8.82 -0.06 2.94
N LEU A 56 -8.80 -0.74 1.78
CA LEU A 56 -9.15 -0.13 0.50
C LEU A 56 -10.61 0.35 0.44
N LEU A 57 -11.54 -0.42 0.99
CA LEU A 57 -12.95 -0.02 1.04
C LEU A 57 -13.16 1.23 1.90
N VAL A 58 -12.47 1.34 3.03
CA VAL A 58 -12.53 2.54 3.89
C VAL A 58 -11.99 3.77 3.16
N ILE A 59 -10.93 3.64 2.38
CA ILE A 59 -10.30 4.77 1.67
C ILE A 59 -10.78 4.94 0.23
N HIS A 60 -11.80 4.21 -0.24
CA HIS A 60 -12.23 4.17 -1.66
C HIS A 60 -12.44 5.55 -2.29
N ASN A 61 -12.89 6.54 -1.53
CA ASN A 61 -13.08 7.91 -2.03
C ASN A 61 -11.78 8.65 -2.36
N LEU A 62 -10.65 8.19 -1.80
CA LEU A 62 -9.32 8.75 -2.03
C LEU A 62 -8.61 8.11 -3.21
N LEU A 63 -9.12 6.97 -3.71
CA LEU A 63 -8.51 6.20 -4.80
C LEU A 63 -8.68 6.95 -6.13
N ARG A 64 -7.86 7.99 -6.34
CA ARG A 64 -7.73 8.68 -7.62
C ARG A 64 -6.63 8.00 -8.44
N TRP A 65 -6.81 7.93 -9.75
CA TRP A 65 -5.90 7.19 -10.65
C TRP A 65 -4.43 7.62 -10.49
N HIS A 66 -4.14 8.92 -10.39
CA HIS A 66 -2.77 9.42 -10.22
C HIS A 66 -2.14 9.02 -8.89
N ARG A 67 -2.92 8.98 -7.79
CA ARG A 67 -2.44 8.49 -6.49
C ARG A 67 -2.21 6.98 -6.51
N LEU A 68 -3.12 6.23 -7.13
CA LEU A 68 -2.96 4.79 -7.32
C LEU A 68 -1.73 4.47 -8.16
N LEU A 69 -1.52 5.20 -9.25
CA LEU A 69 -0.34 5.03 -10.10
C LEU A 69 0.94 5.31 -9.32
N THR A 70 0.99 6.38 -8.53
CA THR A 70 2.15 6.69 -7.67
C THR A 70 2.42 5.56 -6.67
N ALA A 71 1.38 5.10 -5.94
CA ALA A 71 1.52 4.02 -4.98
C ALA A 71 1.93 2.69 -5.64
N TYR A 72 1.37 2.38 -6.80
CA TYR A 72 1.69 1.21 -7.59
C TYR A 72 3.14 1.24 -8.10
N THR A 73 3.57 2.35 -8.70
CA THR A 73 4.95 2.54 -9.17
C THR A 73 5.94 2.38 -8.02
N LEU A 74 5.64 2.97 -6.86
CA LEU A 74 6.47 2.81 -5.67
C LEU A 74 6.55 1.35 -5.22
N ALA A 75 5.43 0.62 -5.25
CA ALA A 75 5.40 -0.80 -4.91
C ALA A 75 6.30 -1.63 -5.84
N VAL A 76 6.19 -1.39 -7.16
CA VAL A 76 7.03 -2.05 -8.16
C VAL A 76 8.51 -1.73 -7.93
N LEU A 77 8.87 -0.45 -7.74
CA LEU A 77 10.26 -0.05 -7.50
C LEU A 77 10.84 -0.69 -6.24
N LEU A 78 10.09 -0.72 -5.13
CA LEU A 78 10.54 -1.35 -3.89
C LEU A 78 10.77 -2.85 -4.05
N SER A 79 9.99 -3.52 -4.89
CA SER A 79 10.12 -4.96 -5.11
C SER A 79 11.43 -5.36 -5.81
N TYR A 80 12.13 -4.42 -6.46
CA TYR A 80 13.46 -4.62 -7.04
C TYR A 80 14.61 -4.33 -6.07
N VAL A 81 14.33 -3.83 -4.87
CA VAL A 81 15.36 -3.47 -3.88
C VAL A 81 15.62 -4.65 -2.94
N PRO A 82 16.74 -5.37 -3.04
CA PRO A 82 17.01 -6.53 -2.18
C PRO A 82 16.97 -6.21 -0.69
N ALA A 83 17.47 -5.04 -0.28
CA ALA A 83 17.45 -4.60 1.11
C ALA A 83 16.05 -4.30 1.67
N ALA A 84 15.04 -4.21 0.81
CA ALA A 84 13.65 -3.99 1.25
C ALA A 84 12.93 -5.29 1.64
N VAL A 85 13.47 -6.44 1.24
CA VAL A 85 12.90 -7.76 1.52
C VAL A 85 13.71 -8.43 2.62
N PRO A 86 13.10 -8.91 3.71
CA PRO A 86 13.81 -9.61 4.77
C PRO A 86 14.53 -10.87 4.23
N ALA A 87 15.78 -11.05 4.63
CA ALA A 87 16.57 -12.20 4.20
C ALA A 87 16.00 -13.54 4.71
N ASP A 88 15.26 -13.51 5.80
CA ASP A 88 14.56 -14.62 6.45
C ASP A 88 13.15 -14.86 5.93
N SER A 89 12.74 -14.15 4.89
CA SER A 89 11.42 -14.33 4.25
C SER A 89 11.54 -15.28 3.02
N PRO A 90 11.55 -16.60 3.21
CA PRO A 90 11.66 -17.55 2.10
C PRO A 90 10.45 -17.49 1.15
N ALA A 91 9.32 -17.00 1.65
CA ALA A 91 8.10 -16.83 0.87
C ALA A 91 8.07 -15.53 0.04
N GLY A 92 9.08 -14.66 0.16
CA GLY A 92 9.07 -13.35 -0.51
C GLY A 92 8.03 -12.38 0.04
N VAL A 93 7.68 -11.36 -0.75
CA VAL A 93 6.73 -10.31 -0.39
C VAL A 93 5.45 -10.46 -1.20
N LEU A 94 4.31 -10.30 -0.52
CA LEU A 94 2.97 -10.35 -1.08
C LEU A 94 2.07 -9.26 -0.48
N GLY A 95 1.10 -8.80 -1.26
CA GLY A 95 -0.07 -8.05 -0.77
C GLY A 95 -0.05 -6.56 -1.02
N LEU A 96 -1.25 -6.00 -0.91
CA LEU A 96 -1.56 -4.58 -1.14
C LEU A 96 -1.08 -3.62 -0.06
N SER A 97 -0.35 -4.09 0.95
CA SER A 97 0.05 -3.29 2.10
C SER A 97 0.82 -2.02 1.71
N VAL A 98 1.58 -2.06 0.62
CA VAL A 98 2.27 -0.87 0.08
C VAL A 98 1.27 0.21 -0.32
N ILE A 99 0.22 -0.16 -1.04
CA ILE A 99 -0.82 0.77 -1.48
C ILE A 99 -1.59 1.31 -0.28
N THR A 100 -2.02 0.44 0.63
CA THR A 100 -2.79 0.85 1.81
C THR A 100 -1.97 1.75 2.74
N THR A 101 -0.70 1.45 2.98
CA THR A 101 0.18 2.28 3.81
C THR A 101 0.54 3.62 3.17
N PHE A 102 0.67 3.69 1.83
CA PHE A 102 0.79 4.96 1.13
C PHE A 102 -0.43 5.86 1.42
N PHE A 103 -1.65 5.33 1.31
CA PHE A 103 -2.85 6.11 1.61
C PHE A 103 -3.01 6.45 3.08
N PHE A 104 -2.54 5.62 4.00
CA PHE A 104 -2.49 5.95 5.43
C PHE A 104 -1.54 7.12 5.68
N GLY A 105 -0.35 7.11 5.06
CA GLY A 105 0.56 8.25 5.08
C GLY A 105 -0.09 9.51 4.51
N PHE A 106 -0.76 9.41 3.36
CA PHE A 106 -1.48 10.51 2.73
C PHE A 106 -2.57 11.12 3.64
N LEU A 107 -3.26 10.30 4.44
CA LEU A 107 -4.31 10.77 5.37
C LEU A 107 -3.75 11.35 6.67
N THR A 108 -2.55 10.96 7.06
CA THR A 108 -1.94 11.33 8.34
C THR A 108 -1.93 12.84 8.61
N PRO A 109 -1.47 13.73 7.69
CA PRO A 109 -1.45 15.16 7.95
C PRO A 109 -2.86 15.77 8.09
N TYR A 110 -3.85 15.21 7.41
CA TYR A 110 -5.24 15.64 7.52
C TYR A 110 -5.83 15.32 8.89
N TYR A 111 -5.67 14.08 9.34
CA TYR A 111 -6.20 13.65 10.64
C TYR A 111 -5.39 14.19 11.81
N TRP A 112 -4.09 14.46 11.65
CA TRP A 112 -3.25 15.03 12.69
C TRP A 112 -3.83 16.32 13.30
N ARG A 113 -4.50 17.12 12.47
CA ARG A 113 -5.14 18.37 12.86
C ARG A 113 -6.54 18.20 13.45
N ARG A 114 -7.21 17.08 13.18
CA ARG A 114 -8.61 16.84 13.54
C ARG A 114 -8.78 15.86 14.69
N ASN A 115 -8.10 14.74 14.61
CA ASN A 115 -8.14 13.68 15.62
C ASN A 115 -6.82 12.92 15.59
N ARG A 116 -5.92 13.25 16.49
CA ARG A 116 -4.57 12.66 16.58
C ARG A 116 -4.56 11.16 16.87
N SER A 117 -5.62 10.62 17.45
CA SER A 117 -5.69 9.18 17.75
C SER A 117 -5.63 8.34 16.47
N ILE A 118 -6.21 8.82 15.37
CA ILE A 118 -6.20 8.08 14.10
C ILE A 118 -4.79 7.92 13.53
N PRO A 119 -4.01 9.00 13.27
CA PRO A 119 -2.64 8.85 12.77
C PRO A 119 -1.71 8.14 13.76
N LEU A 120 -1.87 8.32 15.07
CA LEU A 120 -1.09 7.60 16.07
C LEU A 120 -1.38 6.09 16.00
N MET A 121 -2.64 5.69 15.83
CA MET A 121 -3.01 4.29 15.62
C MET A 121 -2.39 3.74 14.31
N MET A 122 -2.44 4.49 13.20
CA MET A 122 -1.83 4.08 11.94
C MET A 122 -0.31 3.88 12.07
N ILE A 123 0.37 4.82 12.73
CA ILE A 123 1.82 4.74 13.01
C ILE A 123 2.12 3.52 13.90
N ALA A 124 1.33 3.33 14.98
CA ALA A 124 1.51 2.20 15.88
C ALA A 124 1.36 0.85 15.15
N LEU A 125 0.36 0.71 14.28
CA LEU A 125 0.16 -0.50 13.47
C LEU A 125 1.34 -0.77 12.53
N ILE A 126 1.89 0.27 11.90
CA ILE A 126 3.09 0.14 11.04
C ILE A 126 4.28 -0.29 11.88
N LEU A 127 4.51 0.35 13.03
CA LEU A 127 5.61 0.00 13.93
C LEU A 127 5.49 -1.43 14.46
N ILE A 128 4.31 -1.84 14.92
CA ILE A 128 4.05 -3.23 15.33
C ILE A 128 4.36 -4.19 14.18
N GLY A 129 3.92 -3.87 12.96
CA GLY A 129 4.21 -4.66 11.77
C GLY A 129 5.71 -4.85 11.52
N CYS A 130 6.54 -3.85 11.83
CA CYS A 130 8.01 -3.95 11.66
C CYS A 130 8.67 -4.97 12.61
N PHE A 131 8.02 -5.35 13.70
CA PHE A 131 8.52 -6.35 14.65
C PHE A 131 7.97 -7.76 14.39
N ILE A 132 7.06 -7.93 13.43
CA ILE A 132 6.55 -9.24 13.08
C ILE A 132 7.52 -9.93 12.12
N PRO A 133 8.03 -11.15 12.46
CA PRO A 133 8.92 -11.89 11.57
C PRO A 133 8.30 -12.11 10.19
N GLY A 134 9.08 -11.97 9.14
CA GLY A 134 8.63 -12.13 7.75
C GLY A 134 7.85 -10.95 7.17
N VAL A 135 7.57 -9.90 7.96
CA VAL A 135 6.97 -8.67 7.44
C VAL A 135 8.06 -7.73 6.94
N ALA A 136 7.98 -7.35 5.68
CA ALA A 136 8.93 -6.43 5.05
C ALA A 136 8.68 -4.99 5.50
N ALA A 137 9.33 -4.55 6.58
CA ALA A 137 9.16 -3.21 7.19
C ALA A 137 9.31 -2.08 6.17
N ALA A 138 10.24 -2.18 5.22
CA ALA A 138 10.46 -1.19 4.17
C ALA A 138 9.20 -0.96 3.31
N PHE A 139 8.42 -2.03 3.04
CA PHE A 139 7.17 -1.99 2.28
C PHE A 139 6.00 -1.32 3.04
N HIS A 140 6.21 -0.93 4.28
CA HIS A 140 5.24 -0.18 5.09
C HIS A 140 5.74 1.23 5.40
N VAL A 141 6.99 1.36 5.87
CA VAL A 141 7.56 2.64 6.30
C VAL A 141 7.79 3.59 5.11
N ILE A 142 8.38 3.11 4.03
CA ILE A 142 8.67 3.95 2.85
C ILE A 142 7.38 4.46 2.20
N PRO A 143 6.38 3.62 1.87
CA PRO A 143 5.13 4.09 1.28
C PRO A 143 4.36 5.06 2.19
N PHE A 144 4.36 4.81 3.49
CA PHE A 144 3.75 5.73 4.45
C PHE A 144 4.39 7.12 4.39
N THR A 145 5.72 7.18 4.44
CA THR A 145 6.48 8.45 4.38
C THR A 145 6.25 9.17 3.04
N VAL A 146 6.30 8.43 1.93
CA VAL A 146 6.02 8.99 0.59
C VAL A 146 4.59 9.50 0.49
N GLY A 147 3.61 8.79 1.07
CA GLY A 147 2.22 9.22 1.13
C GLY A 147 2.04 10.55 1.86
N MET A 148 2.72 10.73 3.00
CA MET A 148 2.74 12.00 3.73
C MET A 148 3.34 13.14 2.90
N ALA A 149 4.48 12.91 2.27
CA ALA A 149 5.11 13.90 1.38
C ALA A 149 4.21 14.25 0.19
N TYR A 150 3.58 13.26 -0.41
CA TYR A 150 2.67 13.44 -1.54
C TYR A 150 1.47 14.31 -1.19
N TRP A 151 0.91 14.19 0.02
CA TRP A 151 -0.18 15.05 0.49
C TRP A 151 0.23 16.53 0.51
N HIS A 152 1.44 16.84 0.98
CA HIS A 152 1.96 18.20 1.01
C HIS A 152 2.22 18.75 -0.41
N ILE A 153 2.75 17.94 -1.31
CA ILE A 153 2.99 18.31 -2.70
C ILE A 153 1.66 18.60 -3.41
N GLU A 154 0.69 17.69 -3.31
CA GLU A 154 -0.62 17.86 -3.94
C GLU A 154 -1.34 19.10 -3.41
N GLY A 155 -1.22 19.40 -2.12
CA GLY A 155 -1.79 20.61 -1.50
C GLY A 155 -1.17 21.88 -2.07
N ARG A 156 0.15 21.93 -2.22
CA ARG A 156 0.87 23.10 -2.82
C ARG A 156 0.50 23.30 -4.28
N VAL A 157 0.43 22.23 -5.06
CA VAL A 157 0.04 22.31 -6.48
C VAL A 157 -1.39 22.85 -6.61
N ARG A 158 -2.34 22.39 -5.80
CA ARG A 158 -3.71 22.92 -5.82
C ARG A 158 -3.77 24.40 -5.45
N SER A 159 -3.05 24.83 -4.42
CA SER A 159 -2.99 26.23 -4.00
C SER A 159 -2.42 27.11 -5.10
N PHE A 160 -1.34 26.67 -5.75
CA PHE A 160 -0.74 27.37 -6.88
C PHE A 160 -1.70 27.51 -8.07
N LEU A 161 -2.36 26.41 -8.47
CA LEU A 161 -3.34 26.43 -9.56
C LEU A 161 -4.57 27.30 -9.25
N HIS A 162 -4.91 27.47 -7.97
CA HIS A 162 -5.97 28.37 -7.57
C HIS A 162 -5.56 29.84 -7.61
N PHE A 163 -4.27 30.11 -7.40
CA PHE A 163 -3.71 31.46 -7.44
C PHE A 163 -3.61 32.03 -8.87
N ILE A 164 -3.37 31.17 -9.89
CA ILE A 164 -3.22 31.59 -11.29
C ILE A 164 -4.52 31.62 -12.09
N ARG A 165 -5.66 31.28 -11.48
CA ARG A 165 -7.04 31.41 -12.03
C ARG A 165 -7.71 32.67 -11.53
#